data_69552150cae48877e7d8d5a45c76be4f
#
_entry.id   69552150cae48877e7d8d5a45c76be4f
#
_cell.length_a   1.000
_cell.length_b   1.000
_cell.length_c   1.000
_cell.angle_alpha   90.00
_cell.angle_beta   90.00
_cell.angle_gamma   90.00
#
_symmetry.space_group_name_H-M   'P 1'
#
loop_
_entity.id
_entity.type
_entity.pdbx_description
1 polymer ?
#
loop_
_entity_poly.entity_id
_entity_poly.type
_entity_poly.pdbx_seq_one_letter_code
_entity_poly.pdbx_strand_id
1 'polypeptide(L)'
;GWEVTLLNRGSKPVPEGMESMIADIHDEAAVARIMEGRTYDVVAQFIAYGAEDVQRDIRLFQGKTRQYIFISSASAYQKPAAGCPITESTPLINPYWEYSRKKIDAEEVLTAAYRKNGFPVTIVRPSHTYDGKKPPVAIHGHKGNWQILKRILEGKPIIIPGDGTSLWTLTHSADFARGYVGLMGNPHAIGNAYHITSDESMTWNQIYETLAEALDRPLNALHVSSDFLAEHGKEYDFAGQLLGDKACTVLFDNTKIKRAVPDFVCRVSMAEGIRS
;
A
#
# COMPACT_ATOMS: atom_id res chain seq x y z
N GLY A 1 7.94 -9.51 22.44
CA GLY A 1 8.23 -8.81 21.19
C GLY A 1 8.60 -9.80 20.09
N TRP A 2 8.77 -9.30 18.85
CA TRP A 2 9.25 -10.10 17.72
C TRP A 2 10.76 -10.02 17.61
N GLU A 3 11.43 -11.13 17.33
CA GLU A 3 12.79 -11.13 16.81
C GLU A 3 12.71 -10.88 15.30
N VAL A 4 13.41 -9.84 14.84
CA VAL A 4 13.29 -9.39 13.45
C VAL A 4 14.59 -9.62 12.70
N THR A 5 14.52 -10.40 11.63
CA THR A 5 15.61 -10.59 10.68
C THR A 5 15.27 -9.86 9.37
N LEU A 6 16.15 -8.97 8.93
CA LEU A 6 16.01 -8.23 7.68
C LEU A 6 16.80 -8.92 6.57
N LEU A 7 16.11 -9.35 5.51
CA LEU A 7 16.75 -9.74 4.25
C LEU A 7 16.86 -8.51 3.35
N ASN A 8 18.08 -8.06 3.08
CA ASN A 8 18.33 -6.84 2.30
C ASN A 8 19.72 -6.88 1.62
N ARG A 9 20.01 -5.91 0.76
CA ARG A 9 21.29 -5.80 0.04
C ARG A 9 22.39 -5.08 0.83
N GLY A 10 22.18 -4.76 2.10
CA GLY A 10 23.17 -4.10 2.96
C GLY A 10 23.37 -2.60 2.66
N SER A 11 22.50 -1.96 1.87
CA SER A 11 22.68 -0.56 1.46
C SER A 11 22.25 0.47 2.52
N LYS A 12 21.59 0.02 3.58
CA LYS A 12 21.11 0.89 4.69
C LYS A 12 21.56 0.29 6.04
N PRO A 13 21.78 1.13 7.05
CA PRO A 13 22.08 0.65 8.39
C PRO A 13 20.92 -0.19 8.94
N VAL A 14 21.24 -1.22 9.68
CA VAL A 14 20.27 -2.08 10.35
C VAL A 14 19.87 -1.42 11.66
N PRO A 15 18.56 -1.31 11.95
CA PRO A 15 18.10 -0.80 13.23
C PRO A 15 18.61 -1.66 14.40
N GLU A 16 18.82 -1.01 15.55
CA GLU A 16 19.27 -1.70 16.77
C GLU A 16 18.31 -2.83 17.16
N GLY A 17 18.85 -3.96 17.58
CA GLY A 17 18.09 -5.13 18.01
C GLY A 17 17.54 -6.00 16.86
N MET A 18 17.92 -5.73 15.62
CA MET A 18 17.53 -6.56 14.46
C MET A 18 18.74 -7.32 13.88
N GLU A 19 18.50 -8.55 13.41
CA GLU A 19 19.47 -9.29 12.60
C GLU A 19 19.38 -8.85 11.13
N SER A 20 20.50 -8.89 10.41
CA SER A 20 20.51 -8.67 8.97
C SER A 20 21.13 -9.84 8.23
N MET A 21 20.41 -10.31 7.21
CA MET A 21 20.88 -11.26 6.21
C MET A 21 21.10 -10.49 4.90
N ILE A 22 22.36 -10.43 4.45
CA ILE A 22 22.73 -9.65 3.26
C ILE A 22 22.70 -10.55 2.03
N ALA A 23 21.66 -10.35 1.20
CA ALA A 23 21.56 -10.96 -0.13
C ALA A 23 20.59 -10.14 -1.00
N ASP A 24 20.69 -10.28 -2.31
CA ASP A 24 19.63 -9.87 -3.22
C ASP A 24 18.57 -10.97 -3.27
N ILE A 25 17.30 -10.61 -3.06
CA ILE A 25 16.18 -11.58 -3.10
C ILE A 25 16.07 -12.25 -4.47
N HIS A 26 16.59 -11.63 -5.54
CA HIS A 26 16.61 -12.19 -6.88
C HIS A 26 17.70 -13.25 -7.08
N ASP A 27 18.69 -13.33 -6.21
CA ASP A 27 19.65 -14.44 -6.16
C ASP A 27 19.11 -15.56 -5.25
N GLU A 28 18.19 -16.36 -5.81
CA GLU A 28 17.54 -17.45 -5.07
C GLU A 28 18.56 -18.43 -4.43
N ALA A 29 19.69 -18.69 -5.10
CA ALA A 29 20.69 -19.61 -4.58
C ALA A 29 21.42 -19.04 -3.36
N ALA A 30 21.74 -17.74 -3.39
CA ALA A 30 22.34 -17.07 -2.24
C ALA A 30 21.35 -17.01 -1.07
N VAL A 31 20.08 -16.65 -1.33
CA VAL A 31 19.04 -16.59 -0.30
C VAL A 31 18.79 -17.97 0.29
N ALA A 32 18.67 -19.02 -0.52
CA ALA A 32 18.45 -20.40 -0.05
C ALA A 32 19.57 -20.87 0.88
N ARG A 33 20.85 -20.53 0.58
CA ARG A 33 22.01 -20.87 1.42
C ARG A 33 21.99 -20.19 2.77
N ILE A 34 21.73 -18.87 2.81
CA ILE A 34 21.72 -18.13 4.09
C ILE A 34 20.49 -18.47 4.95
N MET A 35 19.46 -19.04 4.35
CA MET A 35 18.25 -19.51 5.02
C MET A 35 18.28 -21.01 5.36
N GLU A 36 19.38 -21.69 5.09
CA GLU A 36 19.51 -23.13 5.38
C GLU A 36 19.34 -23.40 6.88
N GLY A 37 18.50 -24.39 7.23
CA GLY A 37 18.18 -24.73 8.62
C GLY A 37 17.33 -23.71 9.39
N ARG A 38 16.96 -22.59 8.79
CA ARG A 38 16.12 -21.57 9.44
C ARG A 38 14.64 -21.77 9.14
N THR A 39 13.82 -21.44 10.14
CA THR A 39 12.36 -21.34 10.01
C THR A 39 11.88 -20.03 10.63
N TYR A 40 10.74 -19.55 10.18
CA TYR A 40 10.19 -18.26 10.61
C TYR A 40 8.73 -18.41 11.00
N ASP A 41 8.32 -17.75 12.07
CA ASP A 41 6.88 -17.67 12.40
C ASP A 41 6.14 -16.84 11.36
N VAL A 42 6.75 -15.73 10.91
CA VAL A 42 6.18 -14.84 9.90
C VAL A 42 7.24 -14.39 8.91
N VAL A 43 6.92 -14.46 7.63
CA VAL A 43 7.67 -13.77 6.56
C VAL A 43 6.82 -12.59 6.08
N ALA A 44 7.35 -11.38 6.22
CA ALA A 44 6.72 -10.12 5.85
C ALA A 44 7.27 -9.61 4.50
N GLN A 45 6.49 -9.71 3.42
CA GLN A 45 6.94 -9.39 2.07
C GLN A 45 6.42 -8.02 1.60
N PHE A 46 7.34 -7.04 1.51
CA PHE A 46 7.05 -5.67 1.10
C PHE A 46 7.52 -5.31 -0.32
N ILE A 47 8.36 -6.15 -0.94
CA ILE A 47 9.06 -5.82 -2.20
C ILE A 47 8.71 -6.71 -3.38
N ALA A 48 7.76 -7.63 -3.24
CA ALA A 48 7.22 -8.40 -4.36
C ALA A 48 6.11 -7.60 -5.06
N TYR A 49 6.19 -7.52 -6.39
CA TYR A 49 5.25 -6.71 -7.19
C TYR A 49 4.41 -7.53 -8.15
N GLY A 50 4.84 -8.69 -8.57
CA GLY A 50 4.14 -9.50 -9.57
C GLY A 50 4.21 -11.00 -9.31
N ALA A 51 3.63 -11.76 -10.24
CA ALA A 51 3.53 -13.21 -10.16
C ALA A 51 4.89 -13.92 -10.02
N GLU A 52 5.91 -13.48 -10.77
CA GLU A 52 7.24 -14.07 -10.73
C GLU A 52 7.90 -13.91 -9.35
N ASP A 53 7.73 -12.75 -8.73
CA ASP A 53 8.27 -12.49 -7.39
C ASP A 53 7.69 -13.45 -6.36
N VAL A 54 6.36 -13.62 -6.35
CA VAL A 54 5.71 -14.50 -5.37
C VAL A 54 5.92 -15.97 -5.69
N GLN A 55 6.12 -16.36 -6.94
CA GLN A 55 6.52 -17.72 -7.32
C GLN A 55 7.91 -18.06 -6.76
N ARG A 56 8.87 -17.13 -6.88
CA ARG A 56 10.18 -17.22 -6.23
C ARG A 56 10.03 -17.39 -4.73
N ASP A 57 9.23 -16.55 -4.09
CA ASP A 57 9.03 -16.57 -2.65
C ASP A 57 8.37 -17.88 -2.16
N ILE A 58 7.42 -18.44 -2.93
CA ILE A 58 6.86 -19.75 -2.64
C ILE A 58 7.96 -20.81 -2.62
N ARG A 59 8.86 -20.83 -3.62
CA ARG A 59 9.99 -21.79 -3.64
C ARG A 59 10.92 -21.63 -2.44
N LEU A 60 11.21 -20.38 -2.05
CA LEU A 60 12.09 -20.07 -0.94
C LEU A 60 11.50 -20.40 0.43
N PHE A 61 10.21 -20.13 0.64
CA PHE A 61 9.58 -20.14 1.96
C PHE A 61 8.62 -21.30 2.21
N GLN A 62 8.28 -22.12 1.21
CA GLN A 62 7.42 -23.30 1.40
C GLN A 62 8.02 -24.23 2.46
N GLY A 63 7.28 -24.52 3.53
CA GLY A 63 7.72 -25.34 4.65
C GLY A 63 8.71 -24.67 5.62
N LYS A 64 9.09 -23.41 5.37
CA LYS A 64 10.01 -22.63 6.23
C LYS A 64 9.33 -21.51 7.00
N THR A 65 8.07 -21.21 6.74
CA THR A 65 7.32 -20.21 7.48
C THR A 65 5.94 -20.72 7.88
N ARG A 66 5.45 -20.23 9.02
CA ARG A 66 4.09 -20.50 9.51
C ARG A 66 3.07 -19.52 8.91
N GLN A 67 3.52 -18.34 8.52
CA GLN A 67 2.69 -17.35 7.85
C GLN A 67 3.55 -16.52 6.89
N TYR A 68 3.06 -16.31 5.67
CA TYR A 68 3.65 -15.42 4.68
C TYR A 68 2.66 -14.27 4.43
N ILE A 69 3.04 -13.04 4.77
CA ILE A 69 2.18 -11.87 4.58
C ILE A 69 2.64 -11.09 3.35
N PHE A 70 1.80 -11.05 2.34
CA PHE A 70 2.04 -10.34 1.09
C PHE A 70 1.39 -8.96 1.11
N ILE A 71 2.17 -7.92 0.81
CA ILE A 71 1.65 -6.57 0.59
C ILE A 71 1.19 -6.43 -0.87
N SER A 72 -0.12 -6.48 -1.05
CA SER A 72 -0.81 -6.17 -2.29
C SER A 72 -1.13 -4.67 -2.38
N SER A 73 -2.28 -4.31 -2.91
CA SER A 73 -2.75 -2.91 -3.00
C SER A 73 -4.27 -2.86 -3.08
N ALA A 74 -4.88 -1.85 -2.47
CA ALA A 74 -6.31 -1.57 -2.66
C ALA A 74 -6.64 -1.06 -4.08
N SER A 75 -5.63 -0.64 -4.86
CA SER A 75 -5.82 -0.34 -6.29
C SER A 75 -6.17 -1.57 -7.14
N ALA A 76 -5.96 -2.79 -6.60
CA ALA A 76 -6.36 -4.04 -7.24
C ALA A 76 -7.89 -4.21 -7.33
N TYR A 77 -8.65 -3.59 -6.42
CA TYR A 77 -10.12 -3.62 -6.50
C TYR A 77 -10.64 -2.96 -7.77
N GLN A 78 -11.78 -3.44 -8.24
CA GLN A 78 -12.45 -2.94 -9.44
C GLN A 78 -12.51 -1.40 -9.47
N LYS A 79 -12.15 -0.83 -10.61
CA LYS A 79 -12.20 0.60 -10.87
C LYS A 79 -13.00 0.91 -12.16
N PRO A 80 -14.01 1.80 -12.07
CA PRO A 80 -14.59 2.32 -10.82
C PRO A 80 -15.23 1.20 -10.00
N ALA A 81 -15.30 1.39 -8.69
CA ALA A 81 -15.97 0.43 -7.81
C ALA A 81 -17.46 0.34 -8.14
N ALA A 82 -17.97 -0.88 -8.24
CA ALA A 82 -19.40 -1.10 -8.53
C ALA A 82 -20.32 -0.76 -7.35
N GLY A 83 -19.74 -0.60 -6.15
CA GLY A 83 -20.47 -0.25 -4.92
C GLY A 83 -19.52 0.36 -3.88
N CYS A 84 -20.12 1.04 -2.91
CA CYS A 84 -19.41 1.68 -1.81
C CYS A 84 -20.17 1.36 -0.51
N PRO A 85 -19.50 0.96 0.58
CA PRO A 85 -18.04 0.82 0.71
C PRO A 85 -17.48 -0.43 0.01
N ILE A 86 -16.16 -0.39 -0.29
CA ILE A 86 -15.38 -1.51 -0.81
C ILE A 86 -15.17 -2.53 0.31
N THR A 87 -15.38 -3.81 0.01
CA THR A 87 -15.09 -4.93 0.90
C THR A 87 -14.01 -5.84 0.29
N GLU A 88 -13.46 -6.78 1.05
CA GLU A 88 -12.49 -7.73 0.51
C GLU A 88 -13.07 -8.70 -0.54
N SER A 89 -14.40 -8.78 -0.64
CA SER A 89 -15.11 -9.54 -1.68
C SER A 89 -15.36 -8.73 -2.97
N THR A 90 -15.07 -7.44 -2.99
CA THR A 90 -15.13 -6.63 -4.21
C THR A 90 -14.20 -7.24 -5.26
N PRO A 91 -14.65 -7.43 -6.52
CA PRO A 91 -13.85 -8.02 -7.58
C PRO A 91 -12.51 -7.31 -7.78
N LEU A 92 -11.48 -8.06 -8.15
CA LEU A 92 -10.16 -7.54 -8.48
C LEU A 92 -10.08 -7.35 -9.99
N ILE A 93 -10.25 -6.12 -10.45
CA ILE A 93 -10.20 -5.76 -11.87
C ILE A 93 -9.69 -4.33 -12.00
N ASN A 94 -8.56 -4.17 -12.70
CA ASN A 94 -8.05 -2.83 -13.00
C ASN A 94 -7.50 -2.77 -14.43
N PRO A 95 -8.31 -2.32 -15.40
CA PRO A 95 -7.88 -2.26 -16.80
C PRO A 95 -6.89 -1.13 -17.09
N TYR A 96 -6.80 -0.13 -16.19
CA TYR A 96 -6.03 1.09 -16.42
C TYR A 96 -4.59 1.02 -15.94
N TRP A 97 -4.30 0.25 -14.88
CA TRP A 97 -3.01 0.31 -14.21
C TRP A 97 -2.28 -1.03 -14.19
N GLU A 98 -1.12 -1.09 -14.87
CA GLU A 98 -0.29 -2.30 -14.92
C GLU A 98 0.18 -2.75 -13.53
N TYR A 99 0.55 -1.81 -12.67
CA TYR A 99 0.90 -2.10 -11.27
C TYR A 99 -0.20 -2.89 -10.55
N SER A 100 -1.45 -2.46 -10.71
CA SER A 100 -2.59 -3.14 -10.08
C SER A 100 -2.83 -4.53 -10.67
N ARG A 101 -2.69 -4.69 -11.99
CA ARG A 101 -2.78 -6.02 -12.63
C ARG A 101 -1.71 -6.97 -12.12
N LYS A 102 -0.45 -6.50 -12.01
CA LYS A 102 0.64 -7.31 -11.43
C LYS A 102 0.34 -7.75 -10.00
N LYS A 103 -0.28 -6.88 -9.17
CA LYS A 103 -0.70 -7.25 -7.82
C LYS A 103 -1.82 -8.29 -7.84
N ILE A 104 -2.78 -8.18 -8.75
CA ILE A 104 -3.84 -9.18 -8.95
C ILE A 104 -3.25 -10.54 -9.33
N ASP A 105 -2.36 -10.57 -10.32
CA ASP A 105 -1.68 -11.80 -10.76
C ASP A 105 -0.90 -12.47 -9.60
N ALA A 106 -0.23 -11.66 -8.77
CA ALA A 106 0.47 -12.17 -7.59
C ALA A 106 -0.49 -12.79 -6.55
N GLU A 107 -1.63 -12.15 -6.29
CA GLU A 107 -2.65 -12.68 -5.38
C GLU A 107 -3.25 -14.00 -5.90
N GLU A 108 -3.48 -14.13 -7.21
CA GLU A 108 -3.97 -15.37 -7.83
C GLU A 108 -2.98 -16.52 -7.64
N VAL A 109 -1.69 -16.28 -7.90
CA VAL A 109 -0.62 -17.27 -7.68
C VAL A 109 -0.56 -17.71 -6.22
N LEU A 110 -0.58 -16.77 -5.27
CA LEU A 110 -0.53 -17.06 -3.83
C LEU A 110 -1.78 -17.82 -3.36
N THR A 111 -2.95 -17.43 -3.84
CA THR A 111 -4.21 -18.10 -3.53
C THR A 111 -4.22 -19.54 -4.07
N ALA A 112 -3.69 -19.74 -5.27
CA ALA A 112 -3.53 -21.07 -5.86
C ALA A 112 -2.55 -21.94 -5.06
N ALA A 113 -1.42 -21.37 -4.61
CA ALA A 113 -0.44 -22.06 -3.77
C ALA A 113 -1.02 -22.46 -2.40
N TYR A 114 -1.81 -21.58 -1.78
CA TYR A 114 -2.55 -21.91 -0.55
C TYR A 114 -3.48 -23.11 -0.75
N ARG A 115 -4.31 -23.08 -1.80
CA ARG A 115 -5.29 -24.14 -2.08
C ARG A 115 -4.67 -25.49 -2.44
N LYS A 116 -3.57 -25.48 -3.20
CA LYS A 116 -2.93 -26.69 -3.73
C LYS A 116 -1.89 -27.27 -2.79
N ASN A 117 -1.10 -26.43 -2.14
CA ASN A 117 0.12 -26.83 -1.43
C ASN A 117 0.11 -26.41 0.05
N GLY A 118 -0.96 -25.76 0.52
CA GLY A 118 -1.05 -25.27 1.89
C GLY A 118 -0.05 -24.14 2.20
N PHE A 119 0.37 -23.35 1.17
CA PHE A 119 1.27 -22.21 1.41
C PHE A 119 0.56 -21.17 2.29
N PRO A 120 1.10 -20.82 3.48
CA PRO A 120 0.35 -20.15 4.55
C PRO A 120 0.25 -18.63 4.33
N VAL A 121 -0.39 -18.20 3.23
CA VAL A 121 -0.47 -16.80 2.83
C VAL A 121 -1.55 -16.02 3.59
N THR A 122 -1.22 -14.79 3.96
CA THR A 122 -2.15 -13.70 4.30
C THR A 122 -1.90 -12.54 3.35
N ILE A 123 -2.95 -12.03 2.71
CA ILE A 123 -2.84 -10.92 1.74
C ILE A 123 -3.28 -9.64 2.45
N VAL A 124 -2.47 -8.58 2.33
CA VAL A 124 -2.81 -7.25 2.87
C VAL A 124 -2.88 -6.26 1.72
N ARG A 125 -4.00 -5.55 1.62
CA ARG A 125 -4.28 -4.53 0.60
C ARG A 125 -4.30 -3.14 1.26
N PRO A 126 -3.15 -2.45 1.37
CA PRO A 126 -3.13 -1.06 1.84
C PRO A 126 -3.80 -0.13 0.83
N SER A 127 -4.47 0.91 1.33
CA SER A 127 -4.83 2.09 0.57
C SER A 127 -3.64 3.07 0.55
N HIS A 128 -3.87 4.35 0.39
CA HIS A 128 -2.83 5.37 0.37
C HIS A 128 -2.22 5.54 1.78
N THR A 129 -1.14 4.83 2.03
CA THR A 129 -0.38 4.97 3.28
C THR A 129 0.55 6.17 3.20
N TYR A 130 0.57 7.00 4.25
CA TYR A 130 1.36 8.22 4.34
C TYR A 130 1.97 8.40 5.72
N ASP A 131 2.96 9.30 5.81
CA ASP A 131 3.59 9.75 7.06
C ASP A 131 4.26 11.13 6.84
N GLY A 132 4.92 11.67 7.86
CA GLY A 132 5.63 12.94 7.77
C GLY A 132 6.79 12.98 6.78
N LYS A 133 7.20 11.84 6.19
CA LYS A 133 8.22 11.77 5.14
C LYS A 133 7.64 11.66 3.74
N LYS A 134 6.39 11.25 3.63
CA LYS A 134 5.70 11.04 2.35
C LYS A 134 4.31 11.71 2.40
N PRO A 135 4.24 13.03 2.17
CA PRO A 135 2.98 13.74 2.21
C PRO A 135 1.98 13.20 1.18
N PRO A 136 0.68 13.16 1.52
CA PRO A 136 -0.35 12.57 0.68
C PRO A 136 -0.77 13.55 -0.42
N VAL A 137 -0.28 13.34 -1.64
CA VAL A 137 -0.70 14.10 -2.83
C VAL A 137 -1.27 13.18 -3.88
N ALA A 138 -2.21 13.70 -4.68
CA ALA A 138 -2.86 12.91 -5.72
C ALA A 138 -1.89 12.56 -6.85
N ILE A 139 -1.14 13.53 -7.32
CA ILE A 139 -0.17 13.41 -8.40
C ILE A 139 1.11 14.18 -8.09
N HIS A 140 2.19 13.74 -8.66
CA HIS A 140 3.48 14.45 -8.61
C HIS A 140 4.32 14.13 -9.86
N GLY A 141 5.29 14.97 -10.17
CA GLY A 141 6.31 14.71 -11.19
C GLY A 141 7.47 13.87 -10.65
N HIS A 142 8.54 13.73 -11.44
CA HIS A 142 9.74 12.93 -11.11
C HIS A 142 10.43 13.32 -9.79
N LYS A 143 10.25 14.56 -9.33
CA LYS A 143 10.84 15.04 -8.07
C LYS A 143 10.02 14.65 -6.82
N GLY A 144 8.95 13.88 -7.00
CA GLY A 144 8.15 13.31 -5.92
C GLY A 144 7.22 14.31 -5.22
N ASN A 145 6.61 13.85 -4.14
CA ASN A 145 5.54 14.55 -3.41
C ASN A 145 5.98 15.93 -2.85
N TRP A 146 7.20 16.04 -2.37
CA TRP A 146 7.73 17.28 -1.79
C TRP A 146 7.77 18.45 -2.77
N GLN A 147 7.79 18.18 -4.07
CA GLN A 147 7.70 19.24 -5.07
C GLN A 147 6.36 19.98 -5.00
N ILE A 148 5.28 19.29 -4.67
CA ILE A 148 3.95 19.90 -4.52
C ILE A 148 3.94 20.83 -3.30
N LEU A 149 4.45 20.38 -2.16
CA LEU A 149 4.57 21.22 -0.97
C LEU A 149 5.43 22.46 -1.21
N LYS A 150 6.56 22.30 -1.90
CA LYS A 150 7.41 23.43 -2.30
C LYS A 150 6.65 24.45 -3.16
N ARG A 151 5.80 23.98 -4.09
CA ARG A 151 4.98 24.89 -4.91
C ARG A 151 3.96 25.65 -4.05
N ILE A 152 3.32 24.99 -3.06
CA ILE A 152 2.41 25.65 -2.12
C ILE A 152 3.17 26.73 -1.33
N LEU A 153 4.34 26.42 -0.78
CA LEU A 153 5.20 27.38 -0.06
C LEU A 153 5.58 28.59 -0.90
N GLU A 154 5.78 28.41 -2.21
CA GLU A 154 6.13 29.46 -3.17
C GLU A 154 4.91 30.19 -3.76
N GLY A 155 3.67 29.86 -3.32
CA GLY A 155 2.43 30.44 -3.84
C GLY A 155 2.11 30.07 -5.29
N LYS A 156 2.81 29.06 -5.84
CA LYS A 156 2.64 28.60 -7.23
C LYS A 156 1.38 27.72 -7.34
N PRO A 157 0.70 27.74 -8.50
CA PRO A 157 -0.44 26.87 -8.71
C PRO A 157 -0.04 25.39 -8.62
N ILE A 158 -0.88 24.58 -7.99
CA ILE A 158 -0.79 23.11 -7.95
C ILE A 158 -2.00 22.52 -8.66
N ILE A 159 -1.82 21.33 -9.23
CA ILE A 159 -2.90 20.63 -9.93
C ILE A 159 -3.63 19.72 -8.94
N ILE A 160 -4.96 19.84 -8.91
CA ILE A 160 -5.87 18.88 -8.29
C ILE A 160 -6.59 18.13 -9.43
N PRO A 161 -6.53 16.78 -9.48
CA PRO A 161 -7.15 16.02 -10.56
C PRO A 161 -8.69 16.03 -10.45
N GLY A 162 -9.37 16.13 -11.59
CA GLY A 162 -10.82 16.25 -11.65
C GLY A 162 -11.30 17.56 -11.07
N ASP A 163 -12.44 17.55 -10.41
CA ASP A 163 -13.01 18.66 -9.64
C ASP A 163 -12.55 18.63 -8.15
N GLY A 164 -11.73 17.64 -7.79
CA GLY A 164 -11.23 17.45 -6.43
C GLY A 164 -12.28 16.93 -5.43
N THR A 165 -13.46 16.51 -5.87
CA THR A 165 -14.56 16.07 -4.97
C THR A 165 -14.57 14.58 -4.69
N SER A 166 -13.79 13.75 -5.41
CA SER A 166 -13.66 12.33 -5.13
C SER A 166 -13.17 12.11 -3.70
N LEU A 167 -13.86 11.25 -2.96
CA LEU A 167 -13.48 10.86 -1.60
C LEU A 167 -12.30 9.90 -1.64
N TRP A 168 -11.32 10.16 -0.79
CA TRP A 168 -10.09 9.39 -0.70
C TRP A 168 -9.80 8.98 0.73
N THR A 169 -9.37 7.72 0.93
CA THR A 169 -8.99 7.20 2.24
C THR A 169 -7.47 7.18 2.37
N LEU A 170 -6.96 8.00 3.29
CA LEU A 170 -5.57 8.01 3.70
C LEU A 170 -5.42 7.23 5.00
N THR A 171 -4.35 6.46 5.12
CA THR A 171 -4.06 5.70 6.35
C THR A 171 -2.65 6.06 6.84
N HIS A 172 -2.56 6.61 8.04
CA HIS A 172 -1.25 6.92 8.61
C HIS A 172 -0.44 5.65 8.83
N SER A 173 0.88 5.69 8.53
CA SER A 173 1.75 4.51 8.59
C SER A 173 1.76 3.81 9.95
N ALA A 174 1.64 4.58 11.05
CA ALA A 174 1.55 4.01 12.40
C ALA A 174 0.26 3.21 12.63
N ASP A 175 -0.86 3.65 12.06
CA ASP A 175 -2.13 2.93 12.17
C ASP A 175 -2.14 1.69 11.26
N PHE A 176 -1.61 1.82 10.04
CA PHE A 176 -1.39 0.67 9.19
C PHE A 176 -0.54 -0.41 9.89
N ALA A 177 0.57 0.00 10.53
CA ALA A 177 1.46 -0.90 11.26
C ALA A 177 0.74 -1.63 12.40
N ARG A 178 -0.20 -0.98 13.14
CA ARG A 178 -0.99 -1.65 14.19
C ARG A 178 -1.84 -2.78 13.63
N GLY A 179 -2.58 -2.53 12.56
CA GLY A 179 -3.38 -3.57 11.91
C GLY A 179 -2.51 -4.69 11.34
N TYR A 180 -1.40 -4.33 10.70
CA TYR A 180 -0.45 -5.28 10.12
C TYR A 180 0.17 -6.19 11.18
N VAL A 181 0.72 -5.62 12.26
CA VAL A 181 1.32 -6.40 13.36
C VAL A 181 0.27 -7.26 14.06
N GLY A 182 -0.97 -6.78 14.17
CA GLY A 182 -2.07 -7.58 14.73
C GLY A 182 -2.45 -8.81 13.89
N LEU A 183 -2.14 -8.81 12.59
CA LEU A 183 -2.32 -10.00 11.72
C LEU A 183 -1.13 -10.96 11.81
N MET A 184 0.05 -10.51 12.26
CA MET A 184 1.25 -11.36 12.36
C MET A 184 1.05 -12.45 13.39
N GLY A 185 1.27 -13.71 12.99
CA GLY A 185 1.10 -14.88 13.85
C GLY A 185 -0.36 -15.27 14.11
N ASN A 186 -1.34 -14.60 13.49
CA ASN A 186 -2.74 -14.97 13.60
C ASN A 186 -3.08 -16.11 12.62
N PRO A 187 -3.32 -17.35 13.08
CA PRO A 187 -3.60 -18.47 12.18
C PRO A 187 -4.94 -18.31 11.42
N HIS A 188 -5.87 -17.55 11.96
CA HIS A 188 -7.16 -17.27 11.30
C HIS A 188 -7.03 -16.26 10.15
N ALA A 189 -5.90 -15.57 10.05
CA ALA A 189 -5.61 -14.69 8.92
C ALA A 189 -5.09 -15.44 7.69
N ILE A 190 -4.61 -16.67 7.84
CA ILE A 190 -4.07 -17.49 6.76
C ILE A 190 -5.18 -17.84 5.77
N GLY A 191 -4.90 -17.73 4.47
CA GLY A 191 -5.85 -17.95 3.38
C GLY A 191 -6.82 -16.78 3.16
N ASN A 192 -6.64 -15.67 3.85
CA ASN A 192 -7.51 -14.49 3.78
C ASN A 192 -6.79 -13.25 3.21
N ALA A 193 -7.59 -12.37 2.63
CA ALA A 193 -7.18 -11.01 2.30
C ALA A 193 -7.81 -10.01 3.28
N TYR A 194 -7.07 -8.93 3.58
CA TYR A 194 -7.52 -7.81 4.42
C TYR A 194 -7.09 -6.51 3.78
N HIS A 195 -7.96 -5.51 3.71
CA HIS A 195 -7.49 -4.15 3.62
C HIS A 195 -7.31 -3.57 5.03
N ILE A 196 -6.29 -2.76 5.21
CA ILE A 196 -6.00 -2.05 6.46
C ILE A 196 -6.04 -0.58 6.13
N THR A 197 -7.14 0.09 6.46
CA THR A 197 -7.39 1.48 6.06
C THR A 197 -8.02 2.26 7.21
N SER A 198 -7.96 3.60 7.13
CA SER A 198 -8.72 4.45 8.02
C SER A 198 -10.23 4.32 7.75
N ASP A 199 -11.04 4.60 8.77
CA ASP A 199 -12.49 4.78 8.63
C ASP A 199 -12.85 6.20 8.13
N GLU A 200 -11.88 7.13 8.15
CA GLU A 200 -12.05 8.50 7.68
C GLU A 200 -11.81 8.60 6.17
N SER A 201 -12.46 9.57 5.55
CA SER A 201 -12.23 9.96 4.17
C SER A 201 -12.30 11.48 4.03
N MET A 202 -11.54 12.01 3.08
CA MET A 202 -11.56 13.43 2.70
C MET A 202 -11.62 13.53 1.17
N THR A 203 -12.18 14.61 0.68
CA THR A 203 -12.05 14.94 -0.75
C THR A 203 -10.61 15.35 -1.06
N TRP A 204 -10.19 15.26 -2.31
CA TRP A 204 -8.87 15.77 -2.70
C TRP A 204 -8.74 17.28 -2.40
N ASN A 205 -9.81 18.04 -2.54
CA ASN A 205 -9.82 19.46 -2.15
C ASN A 205 -9.47 19.61 -0.67
N GLN A 206 -10.16 18.90 0.23
CA GLN A 206 -9.90 18.96 1.66
C GLN A 206 -8.47 18.51 2.03
N ILE A 207 -7.94 17.47 1.35
CA ILE A 207 -6.54 17.03 1.57
C ILE A 207 -5.56 18.14 1.23
N TYR A 208 -5.72 18.80 0.08
CA TYR A 208 -4.82 19.89 -0.33
C TYR A 208 -5.01 21.16 0.47
N GLU A 209 -6.23 21.48 0.88
CA GLU A 209 -6.52 22.58 1.82
C GLU A 209 -5.81 22.34 3.16
N THR A 210 -5.92 21.13 3.72
CA THR A 210 -5.23 20.76 4.97
C THR A 210 -3.71 20.83 4.83
N LEU A 211 -3.15 20.43 3.68
CA LEU A 211 -1.70 20.58 3.40
C LEU A 211 -1.29 22.05 3.35
N ALA A 212 -2.08 22.91 2.71
CA ALA A 212 -1.81 24.34 2.62
C ALA A 212 -1.91 25.04 3.99
N GLU A 213 -2.94 24.69 4.79
CA GLU A 213 -3.08 25.13 6.17
C GLU A 213 -1.89 24.74 7.04
N ALA A 214 -1.43 23.48 6.94
CA ALA A 214 -0.27 22.98 7.67
C ALA A 214 1.02 23.75 7.33
N LEU A 215 1.12 24.29 6.13
CA LEU A 215 2.23 25.10 5.65
C LEU A 215 2.05 26.61 5.92
N ASP A 216 0.93 27.01 6.49
CA ASP A 216 0.54 28.42 6.71
C ASP A 216 0.60 29.21 5.38
N ARG A 217 -0.01 28.68 4.32
CA ARG A 217 -0.08 29.29 3.01
C ARG A 217 -1.46 29.16 2.40
N PRO A 218 -1.91 30.16 1.62
CA PRO A 218 -3.13 30.00 0.83
C PRO A 218 -2.94 28.96 -0.25
N LEU A 219 -3.95 28.15 -0.50
CA LEU A 219 -3.97 27.18 -1.57
C LEU A 219 -4.24 27.87 -2.92
N ASN A 220 -3.34 27.73 -3.88
CA ASN A 220 -3.51 28.15 -5.27
C ASN A 220 -3.72 26.89 -6.12
N ALA A 221 -4.99 26.44 -6.22
CA ALA A 221 -5.34 25.20 -6.89
C ALA A 221 -5.85 25.43 -8.32
N LEU A 222 -5.42 24.56 -9.23
CA LEU A 222 -5.94 24.45 -10.59
C LEU A 222 -6.54 23.07 -10.77
N HIS A 223 -7.86 23.01 -11.00
CA HIS A 223 -8.55 21.76 -11.28
C HIS A 223 -8.37 21.39 -12.77
N VAL A 224 -7.91 20.15 -13.02
CA VAL A 224 -7.67 19.65 -14.37
C VAL A 224 -8.28 18.25 -14.48
N SER A 225 -9.07 18.00 -15.54
CA SER A 225 -9.74 16.69 -15.69
C SER A 225 -8.72 15.55 -15.67
N SER A 226 -9.08 14.44 -15.02
CA SER A 226 -8.24 13.26 -14.92
C SER A 226 -7.92 12.66 -16.29
N ASP A 227 -8.87 12.72 -17.24
CA ASP A 227 -8.65 12.24 -18.61
C ASP A 227 -7.60 13.08 -19.35
N PHE A 228 -7.66 14.41 -19.21
CA PHE A 228 -6.66 15.30 -19.79
C PHE A 228 -5.27 15.01 -19.21
N LEU A 229 -5.17 14.86 -17.89
CA LEU A 229 -3.90 14.52 -17.23
C LEU A 229 -3.39 13.15 -17.66
N ALA A 230 -4.25 12.15 -17.81
CA ALA A 230 -3.91 10.82 -18.28
C ALA A 230 -3.36 10.82 -19.72
N GLU A 231 -3.96 11.64 -20.60
CA GLU A 231 -3.56 11.74 -21.99
C GLU A 231 -2.19 12.47 -22.13
N HIS A 232 -1.98 13.53 -21.36
CA HIS A 232 -0.82 14.43 -21.52
C HIS A 232 0.32 14.13 -20.53
N GLY A 233 0.07 13.35 -19.47
CA GLY A 233 1.06 13.00 -18.45
C GLY A 233 1.52 11.54 -18.53
N LYS A 234 1.68 10.99 -19.73
CA LYS A 234 2.06 9.58 -19.95
C LYS A 234 3.39 9.20 -19.31
N GLU A 235 4.35 10.12 -19.32
CA GLU A 235 5.67 9.94 -18.69
C GLU A 235 5.61 9.75 -17.16
N TYR A 236 4.50 10.16 -16.52
CA TYR A 236 4.25 10.02 -15.08
C TYR A 236 3.30 8.87 -14.76
N ASP A 237 2.85 8.11 -15.75
CA ASP A 237 1.82 7.06 -15.60
C ASP A 237 0.51 7.60 -14.96
N PHE A 238 0.11 8.82 -15.34
CA PHE A 238 -1.11 9.41 -14.78
C PHE A 238 -2.38 8.65 -15.20
N ALA A 239 -2.38 7.97 -16.34
CA ALA A 239 -3.49 7.10 -16.72
C ALA A 239 -3.73 6.01 -15.68
N GLY A 240 -2.67 5.27 -15.31
CA GLY A 240 -2.74 4.25 -14.26
C GLY A 240 -3.11 4.83 -12.91
N GLN A 241 -2.37 5.85 -12.46
CA GLN A 241 -2.53 6.42 -11.13
C GLN A 241 -3.87 7.13 -10.91
N LEU A 242 -4.45 7.76 -11.93
CA LEU A 242 -5.72 8.48 -11.83
C LEU A 242 -6.89 7.58 -12.20
N LEU A 243 -6.99 7.14 -13.46
CA LEU A 243 -8.12 6.35 -13.92
C LEU A 243 -8.17 4.98 -13.25
N GLY A 244 -7.01 4.41 -12.97
CA GLY A 244 -6.86 3.14 -12.25
C GLY A 244 -6.98 3.26 -10.73
N ASP A 245 -7.06 4.46 -10.14
CA ASP A 245 -7.11 4.60 -8.69
C ASP A 245 -7.74 5.93 -8.24
N LYS A 246 -7.02 7.05 -8.31
CA LYS A 246 -7.29 8.28 -7.56
C LYS A 246 -8.41 9.15 -8.10
N ALA A 247 -8.86 8.93 -9.33
CA ALA A 247 -10.02 9.65 -9.90
C ALA A 247 -11.36 9.11 -9.38
N CYS A 248 -11.36 7.95 -8.72
CA CYS A 248 -12.56 7.31 -8.19
C CYS A 248 -12.67 7.52 -6.67
N THR A 249 -13.90 7.64 -6.16
CA THR A 249 -14.17 7.56 -4.73
C THR A 249 -13.81 6.17 -4.20
N VAL A 250 -13.05 6.11 -3.11
CA VAL A 250 -12.69 4.87 -2.41
C VAL A 250 -12.96 4.99 -0.91
N LEU A 251 -13.96 4.25 -0.46
CA LEU A 251 -14.35 4.08 0.94
C LEU A 251 -14.32 2.60 1.26
N PHE A 252 -13.86 2.22 2.44
CA PHE A 252 -13.64 0.82 2.81
C PHE A 252 -14.49 0.40 4.01
N ASP A 253 -14.94 -0.85 3.99
CA ASP A 253 -15.55 -1.49 5.16
C ASP A 253 -14.47 -2.26 5.94
N ASN A 254 -14.02 -1.70 7.03
CA ASN A 254 -12.99 -2.27 7.91
C ASN A 254 -13.50 -3.37 8.87
N THR A 255 -14.72 -3.87 8.69
CA THR A 255 -15.30 -4.88 9.59
C THR A 255 -14.44 -6.14 9.66
N LYS A 256 -13.86 -6.59 8.55
CA LYS A 256 -13.06 -7.82 8.50
C LYS A 256 -11.76 -7.70 9.30
N ILE A 257 -11.00 -6.62 9.10
CA ILE A 257 -9.76 -6.39 9.86
C ILE A 257 -10.06 -6.18 11.36
N LYS A 258 -11.12 -5.47 11.73
CA LYS A 258 -11.52 -5.26 13.12
C LYS A 258 -11.95 -6.56 13.81
N ARG A 259 -12.50 -7.53 13.08
CA ARG A 259 -12.78 -8.87 13.62
C ARG A 259 -11.51 -9.70 13.82
N ALA A 260 -10.55 -9.59 12.90
CA ALA A 260 -9.29 -10.34 12.98
C ALA A 260 -8.32 -9.73 14.01
N VAL A 261 -8.39 -8.41 14.21
CA VAL A 261 -7.58 -7.61 15.13
C VAL A 261 -8.53 -6.70 15.93
N PRO A 262 -9.17 -7.21 17.00
CA PRO A 262 -10.22 -6.47 17.73
C PRO A 262 -9.77 -5.10 18.27
N ASP A 263 -8.49 -4.95 18.61
CA ASP A 263 -7.93 -3.68 19.12
C ASP A 263 -7.50 -2.72 18.00
N PHE A 264 -7.74 -3.07 16.74
CA PHE A 264 -7.42 -2.21 15.62
C PHE A 264 -8.37 -1.02 15.54
N VAL A 265 -7.82 0.14 15.84
CA VAL A 265 -8.46 1.45 15.67
C VAL A 265 -7.42 2.40 15.11
N CYS A 266 -7.76 3.15 14.07
CA CYS A 266 -6.94 4.26 13.61
C CYS A 266 -6.99 5.38 14.66
N ARG A 267 -5.82 5.81 15.11
CA ARG A 267 -5.66 6.80 16.20
C ARG A 267 -5.18 8.15 15.69
N VAL A 268 -4.65 8.17 14.48
CA VAL A 268 -4.19 9.40 13.83
C VAL A 268 -5.27 9.81 12.85
N SER A 269 -5.98 10.89 13.15
CA SER A 269 -6.94 11.46 12.20
C SER A 269 -6.22 11.93 10.93
N MET A 270 -6.92 11.94 9.79
CA MET A 270 -6.31 12.38 8.53
C MET A 270 -5.78 13.81 8.64
N ALA A 271 -6.52 14.70 9.29
CA ALA A 271 -6.11 16.08 9.46
C ALA A 271 -4.85 16.24 10.37
N GLU A 272 -4.77 15.49 11.47
CA GLU A 272 -3.58 15.50 12.36
C GLU A 272 -2.36 14.90 11.65
N GLY A 273 -2.53 13.76 10.96
CA GLY A 273 -1.43 13.12 10.26
C GLY A 273 -0.91 13.92 9.07
N ILE A 274 -1.76 14.72 8.40
CA ILE A 274 -1.31 15.63 7.33
C ILE A 274 -0.50 16.81 7.91
N ARG A 275 -0.84 17.27 9.13
CA ARG A 275 -0.14 18.38 9.79
C ARG A 275 1.15 17.97 10.52
N SER A 276 1.38 16.67 10.73
CA SER A 276 2.59 16.13 11.37
C SER A 276 3.82 16.11 10.44
#